data_3a2d98d1d6a4861f7af3eff7520c4c08
#
_entry.id   3a2d98d1d6a4861f7af3eff7520c4c08
#
_cell.length_a   1.000
_cell.length_b   1.000
_cell.length_c   1.000
_cell.angle_alpha   90.00
_cell.angle_beta   90.00
_cell.angle_gamma   90.00
#
_symmetry.space_group_name_H-M   'P 1'
#
loop_
_entity.id
_entity.type
_entity.pdbx_description
1 polymer ?
#
loop_
_entity_poly.entity_id
_entity_poly.type
_entity_poly.pdbx_seq_one_letter_code
_entity_poly.pdbx_strand_id
1 'polypeptide(L)'
;MNTSHKSGLRISLCLAVGLNLLLASKSMAGEPPKEGQVPLELKLPSPAFKGTPKDIQLSSYVEPISDKPRPPMMVPAGLKNLASGAKLTASDANATPETLAKIIDGDKEASDQSIIFLRKGTQYVQMDLGAPSELFAIVIWHAHNSAKVYHDIIVQIADDAEFTKNARIIFNNDQDNSSKLGAGTDREFFETNEGKLINAKGDKAQFIRFYSKGSTESALNEYTEIEVYGRPAK
;
A
#
# COMPACT_ATOMS: atom_id res chain seq x y z
N MET A 1 -55.87 53.45 -59.26
CA MET A 1 -54.46 53.60 -59.47
C MET A 1 -53.74 52.66 -58.52
N ASN A 2 -53.22 51.61 -59.10
CA ASN A 2 -52.56 50.51 -58.39
C ASN A 2 -51.09 50.82 -58.15
N THR A 3 -50.60 50.57 -56.92
CA THR A 3 -49.17 50.37 -56.72
C THR A 3 -48.97 49.20 -55.77
N SER A 4 -48.51 48.13 -56.37
CA SER A 4 -48.08 46.88 -55.75
C SER A 4 -46.78 47.06 -54.96
N HIS A 5 -46.75 46.66 -53.66
CA HIS A 5 -45.51 46.47 -52.92
C HIS A 5 -45.23 44.98 -52.69
N LYS A 6 -44.20 44.52 -53.33
CA LYS A 6 -43.63 43.19 -53.13
C LYS A 6 -42.70 43.27 -51.89
N SER A 7 -43.07 42.58 -50.82
CA SER A 7 -42.17 42.34 -49.67
C SER A 7 -41.37 41.07 -49.92
N GLY A 8 -40.07 41.23 -50.02
CA GLY A 8 -39.11 40.15 -50.15
C GLY A 8 -38.79 39.53 -48.77
N LEU A 9 -39.10 38.25 -48.62
CA LEU A 9 -38.78 37.45 -47.45
C LEU A 9 -37.27 37.08 -47.47
N ARG A 10 -36.51 37.66 -46.59
CA ARG A 10 -35.11 37.26 -46.34
C ARG A 10 -35.06 36.12 -45.37
N ILE A 11 -34.75 34.93 -45.85
CA ILE A 11 -34.50 33.72 -45.01
C ILE A 11 -33.06 33.89 -44.49
N SER A 12 -32.95 34.12 -43.18
CA SER A 12 -31.64 34.14 -42.45
C SER A 12 -31.31 32.72 -42.06
N LEU A 13 -30.32 32.12 -42.71
CA LEU A 13 -29.79 30.79 -42.39
C LEU A 13 -28.87 30.91 -41.18
N CYS A 14 -29.38 30.56 -39.97
CA CYS A 14 -28.53 30.43 -38.78
C CYS A 14 -27.75 29.11 -38.87
N LEU A 15 -26.46 29.21 -39.14
CA LEU A 15 -25.53 28.10 -39.01
C LEU A 15 -25.27 27.86 -37.53
N ALA A 16 -25.91 26.85 -36.94
CA ALA A 16 -25.59 26.38 -35.60
C ALA A 16 -24.28 25.55 -35.67
N VAL A 17 -23.18 26.17 -35.27
CA VAL A 17 -21.91 25.46 -35.04
C VAL A 17 -22.06 24.69 -33.73
N GLY A 18 -22.36 23.41 -33.82
CA GLY A 18 -22.36 22.50 -32.70
C GLY A 18 -20.94 22.25 -32.21
N LEU A 19 -20.59 22.92 -31.10
CA LEU A 19 -19.34 22.64 -30.39
C LEU A 19 -19.47 21.32 -29.65
N ASN A 20 -19.03 20.22 -30.28
CA ASN A 20 -18.89 18.93 -29.63
C ASN A 20 -17.76 19.02 -28.61
N LEU A 21 -18.11 19.25 -27.34
CA LEU A 21 -17.21 19.10 -26.21
C LEU A 21 -16.98 17.60 -26.02
N LEU A 22 -15.92 17.04 -26.64
CA LEU A 22 -15.41 15.74 -26.24
C LEU A 22 -14.86 15.86 -24.83
N LEU A 23 -15.66 15.46 -23.84
CA LEU A 23 -15.18 15.11 -22.51
C LEU A 23 -14.29 13.89 -22.66
N ALA A 24 -12.98 14.11 -22.81
CA ALA A 24 -11.98 13.08 -22.67
C ALA A 24 -12.03 12.59 -21.21
N SER A 25 -12.72 11.47 -20.99
CA SER A 25 -12.59 10.70 -19.75
C SER A 25 -11.10 10.32 -19.63
N LYS A 26 -10.40 10.99 -18.71
CA LYS A 26 -9.05 10.60 -18.31
C LYS A 26 -9.17 9.21 -17.70
N SER A 27 -8.94 8.18 -18.52
CA SER A 27 -8.69 6.83 -18.05
C SER A 27 -7.52 6.94 -17.07
N MET A 28 -7.70 6.42 -15.85
CA MET A 28 -6.63 6.19 -14.88
C MET A 28 -5.79 4.99 -15.35
N ALA A 29 -5.33 5.02 -16.59
CA ALA A 29 -4.27 4.14 -17.06
C ALA A 29 -2.99 4.65 -16.42
N GLY A 30 -2.33 3.83 -15.63
CA GLY A 30 -1.01 4.13 -15.09
C GLY A 30 -0.05 4.53 -16.19
N GLU A 31 1.00 5.30 -15.86
CA GLU A 31 2.04 5.67 -16.82
C GLU A 31 2.54 4.42 -17.56
N PRO A 32 2.81 4.53 -18.89
CA PRO A 32 3.35 3.40 -19.63
C PRO A 32 4.67 2.94 -18.99
N PRO A 33 4.94 1.62 -18.97
CA PRO A 33 6.15 1.08 -18.36
C PRO A 33 7.39 1.70 -19.00
N LYS A 34 8.33 2.16 -18.18
CA LYS A 34 9.63 2.62 -18.63
C LYS A 34 10.42 1.41 -19.12
N GLU A 35 11.32 1.62 -20.10
CA GLU A 35 12.18 0.56 -20.62
C GLU A 35 12.91 -0.16 -19.47
N GLY A 36 12.88 -1.50 -19.47
CA GLY A 36 13.48 -2.34 -18.42
C GLY A 36 12.62 -2.54 -17.15
N GLN A 37 11.38 -2.06 -17.15
CA GLN A 37 10.43 -2.34 -16.06
C GLN A 37 9.51 -3.51 -16.43
N VAL A 38 9.16 -4.29 -15.40
CA VAL A 38 8.22 -5.41 -15.47
C VAL A 38 7.17 -5.26 -14.37
N PRO A 39 5.97 -5.83 -14.52
CA PRO A 39 5.01 -5.94 -13.43
C PRO A 39 5.61 -6.74 -12.27
N LEU A 40 5.43 -6.28 -11.03
CA LEU A 40 5.75 -7.07 -9.85
C LEU A 40 4.70 -8.18 -9.72
N GLU A 41 5.15 -9.42 -9.88
CA GLU A 41 4.30 -10.59 -9.70
C GLU A 41 4.27 -11.01 -8.22
N LEU A 42 3.09 -11.01 -7.62
CA LEU A 42 2.86 -11.45 -6.25
C LEU A 42 1.98 -12.70 -6.25
N LYS A 43 2.37 -13.70 -5.48
CA LYS A 43 1.47 -14.82 -5.16
C LYS A 43 0.57 -14.36 -4.02
N LEU A 44 -0.71 -14.13 -4.32
CA LEU A 44 -1.67 -13.70 -3.32
C LEU A 44 -2.30 -14.90 -2.62
N PRO A 45 -2.57 -14.81 -1.30
CA PRO A 45 -3.35 -15.81 -0.58
C PRO A 45 -4.84 -15.75 -0.97
N SER A 46 -5.60 -16.71 -0.50
CA SER A 46 -7.04 -16.76 -0.74
C SER A 46 -7.76 -15.60 -0.03
N PRO A 47 -8.71 -14.91 -0.67
CA PRO A 47 -9.48 -13.86 -0.01
C PRO A 47 -10.43 -14.46 1.03
N ALA A 48 -10.34 -14.00 2.28
CA ALA A 48 -11.24 -14.42 3.37
C ALA A 48 -12.64 -13.79 3.25
N PHE A 49 -12.74 -12.63 2.60
CA PHE A 49 -14.01 -11.93 2.38
C PHE A 49 -13.98 -11.19 1.03
N LYS A 50 -15.15 -10.76 0.57
CA LYS A 50 -15.32 -9.99 -0.68
C LYS A 50 -16.11 -8.72 -0.44
N GLY A 51 -15.68 -7.63 -1.03
CA GLY A 51 -16.36 -6.34 -0.99
C GLY A 51 -16.17 -5.58 0.33
N THR A 52 -16.74 -4.38 0.41
CA THR A 52 -16.70 -3.54 1.61
C THR A 52 -17.74 -4.04 2.61
N PRO A 53 -17.35 -4.34 3.86
CA PRO A 53 -18.30 -4.62 4.92
C PRO A 53 -19.24 -3.44 5.13
N LYS A 54 -20.55 -3.71 5.19
CA LYS A 54 -21.57 -2.65 5.32
C LYS A 54 -21.67 -2.08 6.73
N ASP A 55 -21.16 -2.82 7.72
CA ASP A 55 -21.37 -2.53 9.14
C ASP A 55 -20.14 -1.93 9.84
N ILE A 56 -19.07 -1.62 9.09
CA ILE A 56 -17.89 -0.97 9.65
C ILE A 56 -17.99 0.53 9.43
N GLN A 57 -18.01 1.27 10.53
CA GLN A 57 -17.95 2.74 10.49
C GLN A 57 -16.53 3.17 10.13
N LEU A 58 -16.34 3.62 8.90
CA LEU A 58 -15.05 4.08 8.40
C LEU A 58 -14.76 5.50 8.84
N SER A 59 -13.51 5.76 9.23
CA SER A 59 -13.02 7.13 9.31
C SER A 59 -12.87 7.73 7.89
N SER A 60 -12.89 9.04 7.79
CA SER A 60 -12.64 9.74 6.50
C SER A 60 -11.22 9.50 5.96
N TYR A 61 -10.37 8.91 6.77
CA TYR A 61 -8.96 8.65 6.47
C TYR A 61 -8.71 7.27 5.85
N VAL A 62 -9.70 6.37 5.84
CA VAL A 62 -9.56 5.05 5.24
C VAL A 62 -9.65 5.12 3.72
N GLU A 63 -8.76 4.42 3.02
CA GLU A 63 -8.84 4.25 1.57
C GLU A 63 -10.16 3.53 1.21
N PRO A 64 -10.90 4.00 0.19
CA PRO A 64 -12.05 3.26 -0.31
C PRO A 64 -11.62 1.87 -0.77
N ILE A 65 -12.38 0.83 -0.41
CA ILE A 65 -12.15 -0.50 -0.95
C ILE A 65 -12.53 -0.50 -2.43
N SER A 66 -11.67 -1.09 -3.26
CA SER A 66 -11.92 -1.28 -4.68
C SER A 66 -12.45 -2.69 -4.93
N ASP A 67 -13.50 -2.81 -5.75
CA ASP A 67 -13.97 -4.11 -6.25
C ASP A 67 -13.07 -4.66 -7.38
N LYS A 68 -12.07 -3.88 -7.79
CA LYS A 68 -11.11 -4.26 -8.82
C LYS A 68 -9.78 -4.64 -8.18
N PRO A 69 -9.09 -5.64 -8.72
CA PRO A 69 -7.72 -5.96 -8.30
C PRO A 69 -6.83 -4.72 -8.37
N ARG A 70 -5.87 -4.64 -7.46
CA ARG A 70 -4.86 -3.57 -7.48
C ARG A 70 -4.10 -3.56 -8.80
N PRO A 71 -3.89 -2.41 -9.44
CA PRO A 71 -3.04 -2.32 -10.62
C PRO A 71 -1.63 -2.83 -10.32
N PRO A 72 -0.97 -3.52 -11.26
CA PRO A 72 0.38 -4.01 -11.05
C PRO A 72 1.37 -2.85 -10.84
N MET A 73 2.25 -2.97 -9.84
CA MET A 73 3.36 -2.05 -9.66
C MET A 73 4.46 -2.39 -10.66
N MET A 74 4.91 -1.41 -11.45
CA MET A 74 6.03 -1.56 -12.36
C MET A 74 7.35 -1.38 -11.61
N VAL A 75 8.23 -2.38 -11.70
CA VAL A 75 9.53 -2.42 -11.00
C VAL A 75 10.65 -2.83 -11.96
N PRO A 76 11.93 -2.54 -11.65
CA PRO A 76 13.04 -3.07 -12.43
C PRO A 76 13.00 -4.60 -12.49
N ALA A 77 13.38 -5.16 -13.65
CA ALA A 77 13.46 -6.61 -13.81
C ALA A 77 14.53 -7.22 -12.87
N GLY A 78 14.32 -8.47 -12.47
CA GLY A 78 15.30 -9.25 -11.70
C GLY A 78 15.37 -8.96 -10.21
N LEU A 79 14.38 -8.29 -9.62
CA LEU A 79 14.27 -8.15 -8.18
C LEU A 79 14.03 -9.50 -7.50
N LYS A 80 14.49 -9.62 -6.25
CA LYS A 80 14.28 -10.78 -5.40
C LYS A 80 13.54 -10.36 -4.13
N ASN A 81 12.83 -11.28 -3.50
CA ASN A 81 12.34 -11.10 -2.14
C ASN A 81 13.54 -11.24 -1.18
N LEU A 82 13.97 -10.10 -0.63
CA LEU A 82 15.12 -10.00 0.30
C LEU A 82 14.74 -10.36 1.73
N ALA A 83 13.44 -10.40 2.06
CA ALA A 83 12.96 -10.78 3.38
C ALA A 83 13.24 -12.25 3.67
N SER A 84 13.24 -13.11 2.63
CA SER A 84 13.55 -14.53 2.78
C SER A 84 14.97 -14.73 3.34
N GLY A 85 15.05 -15.23 4.58
CA GLY A 85 16.33 -15.43 5.30
C GLY A 85 16.86 -14.21 6.03
N ALA A 86 16.15 -13.07 6.06
CA ALA A 86 16.50 -11.92 6.87
C ALA A 86 16.41 -12.25 8.37
N LYS A 87 17.15 -11.50 9.20
CA LYS A 87 17.04 -11.63 10.66
C LYS A 87 15.95 -10.71 11.17
N LEU A 88 15.06 -11.25 11.98
CA LEU A 88 13.99 -10.49 12.61
C LEU A 88 14.19 -10.34 14.10
N THR A 89 13.86 -9.16 14.62
CA THR A 89 13.69 -8.86 16.05
C THR A 89 12.40 -8.07 16.22
N ALA A 90 11.90 -7.95 17.45
CA ALA A 90 10.72 -7.15 17.74
C ALA A 90 10.91 -6.33 19.01
N SER A 91 10.10 -5.27 19.15
CA SER A 91 9.99 -4.50 20.40
C SER A 91 9.32 -5.28 21.51
N ASP A 92 8.49 -6.26 21.15
CA ASP A 92 7.87 -7.18 22.11
C ASP A 92 8.88 -8.24 22.55
N ALA A 93 9.29 -8.18 23.83
CA ALA A 93 10.23 -9.14 24.41
C ALA A 93 9.70 -10.58 24.48
N ASN A 94 8.39 -10.81 24.26
CA ASN A 94 7.81 -12.16 24.22
C ASN A 94 7.88 -12.79 22.81
N ALA A 95 8.19 -12.02 21.78
CA ALA A 95 8.35 -12.54 20.44
C ALA A 95 9.69 -13.30 20.33
N THR A 96 9.63 -14.61 20.08
CA THR A 96 10.84 -15.43 19.89
C THR A 96 11.28 -15.42 18.44
N PRO A 97 12.57 -15.71 18.15
CA PRO A 97 13.04 -15.83 16.77
C PRO A 97 12.22 -16.82 15.92
N GLU A 98 11.80 -17.94 16.51
CA GLU A 98 11.00 -18.97 15.83
C GLU A 98 9.61 -18.46 15.47
N THR A 99 9.01 -17.66 16.37
CA THR A 99 7.73 -17.01 16.12
C THR A 99 7.87 -15.98 15.01
N LEU A 100 8.89 -15.11 15.10
CA LEU A 100 9.12 -14.07 14.10
C LEU A 100 9.46 -14.61 12.71
N ALA A 101 10.12 -15.77 12.63
CA ALA A 101 10.46 -16.40 11.35
C ALA A 101 9.24 -16.68 10.47
N LYS A 102 8.05 -16.85 11.06
CA LYS A 102 6.80 -17.03 10.32
C LYS A 102 6.37 -15.80 9.52
N ILE A 103 6.88 -14.61 9.87
CA ILE A 103 6.55 -13.37 9.14
C ILE A 103 7.24 -13.29 7.76
N ILE A 104 8.16 -14.21 7.47
CA ILE A 104 8.95 -14.25 6.23
C ILE A 104 9.06 -15.66 5.65
N ASP A 105 8.18 -16.60 6.02
CA ASP A 105 8.24 -18.01 5.61
C ASP A 105 7.49 -18.30 4.29
N GLY A 106 6.76 -17.29 3.78
CA GLY A 106 5.98 -17.37 2.55
C GLY A 106 4.54 -17.82 2.75
N ASP A 107 4.12 -18.16 3.97
CA ASP A 107 2.72 -18.46 4.30
C ASP A 107 1.95 -17.16 4.56
N LYS A 108 1.17 -16.76 3.59
CA LYS A 108 0.34 -15.55 3.61
C LYS A 108 -1.10 -15.80 4.01
N GLU A 109 -1.49 -17.05 4.20
CA GLU A 109 -2.84 -17.39 4.62
C GLU A 109 -3.05 -16.94 6.07
N ALA A 110 -4.06 -16.12 6.31
CA ALA A 110 -4.34 -15.58 7.64
C ALA A 110 -5.05 -16.63 8.52
N SER A 111 -4.36 -17.72 8.79
CA SER A 111 -4.81 -18.81 9.67
C SER A 111 -4.27 -18.62 11.08
N ASP A 112 -4.86 -19.32 12.06
CA ASP A 112 -4.38 -19.29 13.45
C ASP A 112 -2.92 -19.77 13.60
N GLN A 113 -2.39 -20.54 12.62
CA GLN A 113 -1.02 -21.04 12.62
C GLN A 113 -0.02 -20.04 12.03
N SER A 114 -0.47 -19.20 11.10
CA SER A 114 0.39 -18.23 10.40
C SER A 114 0.37 -16.83 11.01
N ILE A 115 -0.68 -16.45 11.75
CA ILE A 115 -0.76 -15.14 12.39
C ILE A 115 0.16 -15.07 13.60
N ILE A 116 1.02 -14.06 13.63
CA ILE A 116 1.89 -13.72 14.75
C ILE A 116 1.31 -12.54 15.52
N PHE A 117 1.29 -12.68 16.83
CA PHE A 117 0.77 -11.66 17.74
C PHE A 117 1.89 -10.99 18.51
N LEU A 118 1.94 -9.66 18.48
CA LEU A 118 2.70 -8.84 19.41
C LEU A 118 1.75 -8.16 20.39
N ARG A 119 2.27 -7.78 21.57
CA ARG A 119 1.49 -7.12 22.61
C ARG A 119 0.83 -5.83 22.14
N LYS A 120 -0.19 -5.42 22.85
CA LYS A 120 -0.90 -4.14 22.64
C LYS A 120 0.02 -2.93 22.78
N GLY A 121 -0.40 -1.82 22.19
CA GLY A 121 0.37 -0.57 22.10
C GLY A 121 1.21 -0.55 20.86
N THR A 122 1.98 0.51 20.63
CA THR A 122 2.88 0.62 19.50
C THR A 122 3.99 -0.41 19.63
N GLN A 123 4.05 -1.35 18.67
CA GLN A 123 5.10 -2.37 18.55
C GLN A 123 5.76 -2.27 17.19
N TYR A 124 6.94 -2.85 17.05
CA TYR A 124 7.56 -3.03 15.74
C TYR A 124 8.19 -4.40 15.58
N VAL A 125 8.25 -4.84 14.33
CA VAL A 125 9.17 -5.87 13.85
C VAL A 125 10.31 -5.16 13.14
N GLN A 126 11.55 -5.52 13.45
CA GLN A 126 12.75 -5.03 12.77
C GLN A 126 13.36 -6.13 11.94
N MET A 127 13.65 -5.84 10.68
CA MET A 127 14.29 -6.71 9.72
C MET A 127 15.69 -6.21 9.41
N ASP A 128 16.69 -7.10 9.47
CA ASP A 128 18.04 -6.89 8.96
C ASP A 128 18.21 -7.70 7.68
N LEU A 129 18.40 -7.02 6.56
CA LEU A 129 18.62 -7.63 5.24
C LEU A 129 20.02 -8.21 5.07
N GLY A 130 20.91 -8.05 6.09
CA GLY A 130 22.28 -8.55 6.08
C GLY A 130 23.27 -7.68 5.29
N ALA A 131 22.80 -6.86 4.38
CA ALA A 131 23.61 -5.93 3.60
C ALA A 131 22.77 -4.75 3.08
N PRO A 132 23.39 -3.59 2.79
CA PRO A 132 22.72 -2.48 2.12
C PRO A 132 22.11 -2.91 0.79
N SER A 133 20.85 -2.61 0.58
CA SER A 133 20.06 -3.02 -0.58
C SER A 133 19.26 -1.87 -1.15
N GLU A 134 19.02 -1.87 -2.47
CA GLU A 134 18.07 -0.99 -3.14
C GLU A 134 16.68 -1.62 -3.05
N LEU A 135 15.76 -0.93 -2.40
CA LEU A 135 14.40 -1.40 -2.11
C LEU A 135 13.42 -0.78 -3.11
N PHE A 136 12.61 -1.60 -3.77
CA PHE A 136 11.64 -1.11 -4.76
C PHE A 136 10.21 -1.30 -4.32
N ALA A 137 9.88 -2.44 -3.72
CA ALA A 137 8.54 -2.71 -3.21
C ALA A 137 8.61 -3.44 -1.87
N ILE A 138 7.72 -3.07 -0.97
CA ILE A 138 7.49 -3.75 0.30
C ILE A 138 6.01 -4.12 0.34
N VAL A 139 5.71 -5.35 0.71
CA VAL A 139 4.34 -5.80 0.92
C VAL A 139 4.20 -6.32 2.34
N ILE A 140 3.19 -5.83 3.04
CA ILE A 140 2.89 -6.24 4.40
C ILE A 140 1.51 -6.88 4.39
N TRP A 141 1.40 -8.08 4.92
CA TRP A 141 0.14 -8.72 5.27
C TRP A 141 0.03 -8.79 6.78
N HIS A 142 -0.94 -8.07 7.32
CA HIS A 142 -1.44 -8.33 8.65
C HIS A 142 -2.50 -9.43 8.58
N ALA A 143 -3.10 -9.81 9.70
CA ALA A 143 -4.18 -10.78 9.67
C ALA A 143 -5.39 -10.25 8.89
N HIS A 144 -5.67 -10.87 7.75
CA HIS A 144 -6.76 -10.49 6.83
C HIS A 144 -7.89 -11.52 6.79
N ASN A 145 -8.03 -12.30 7.86
CA ASN A 145 -9.10 -13.30 8.04
C ASN A 145 -10.48 -12.68 8.30
N SER A 146 -10.54 -11.39 8.59
CA SER A 146 -11.74 -10.57 8.68
C SER A 146 -11.44 -9.16 8.14
N ALA A 147 -12.50 -8.41 7.87
CA ALA A 147 -12.36 -7.03 7.38
C ALA A 147 -12.01 -6.09 8.54
N LYS A 148 -10.77 -5.72 8.65
CA LYS A 148 -10.27 -4.83 9.71
C LYS A 148 -9.29 -3.80 9.15
N VAL A 149 -9.13 -2.70 9.89
CA VAL A 149 -8.17 -1.64 9.62
C VAL A 149 -7.12 -1.65 10.72
N TYR A 150 -5.84 -1.70 10.34
CA TYR A 150 -4.73 -1.60 11.30
C TYR A 150 -4.33 -0.15 11.48
N HIS A 151 -4.04 0.22 12.73
CA HIS A 151 -3.70 1.57 13.13
C HIS A 151 -2.18 1.78 13.21
N ASP A 152 -1.76 3.01 12.94
CA ASP A 152 -0.39 3.48 13.08
C ASP A 152 0.64 2.59 12.36
N ILE A 153 0.29 2.16 11.14
CA ILE A 153 1.24 1.44 10.30
C ILE A 153 2.30 2.42 9.82
N ILE A 154 3.54 2.17 10.23
CA ILE A 154 4.68 2.99 9.83
C ILE A 154 5.79 2.08 9.35
N VAL A 155 6.38 2.40 8.19
CA VAL A 155 7.56 1.72 7.67
C VAL A 155 8.72 2.70 7.66
N GLN A 156 9.73 2.39 8.47
CA GLN A 156 10.95 3.16 8.61
C GLN A 156 12.14 2.35 8.11
N ILE A 157 13.05 2.97 7.39
CA ILE A 157 14.27 2.34 6.87
C ILE A 157 15.50 3.09 7.38
N ALA A 158 16.63 2.38 7.54
CA ALA A 158 17.87 2.94 8.02
C ALA A 158 19.10 2.16 7.53
N ASP A 159 20.29 2.74 7.71
CA ASP A 159 21.56 2.08 7.38
C ASP A 159 22.14 1.31 8.59
N ASP A 160 21.62 1.54 9.81
CA ASP A 160 22.06 0.88 11.04
C ASP A 160 20.90 0.35 11.89
N ALA A 161 21.19 -0.62 12.75
CA ALA A 161 20.21 -1.30 13.58
C ALA A 161 19.53 -0.40 14.63
N GLU A 162 20.21 0.66 15.04
CA GLU A 162 19.75 1.64 16.02
C GLU A 162 18.87 2.73 15.39
N PHE A 163 18.79 2.77 14.06
CA PHE A 163 18.05 3.80 13.30
C PHE A 163 18.56 5.22 13.57
N THR A 164 19.87 5.38 13.66
CA THR A 164 20.55 6.66 13.85
C THR A 164 21.16 7.22 12.57
N LYS A 165 21.43 6.35 11.57
CA LYS A 165 22.02 6.73 10.28
C LYS A 165 21.00 6.63 9.17
N ASN A 166 20.76 7.74 8.49
CA ASN A 166 19.82 7.84 7.36
C ASN A 166 18.43 7.25 7.65
N ALA A 167 18.00 7.31 8.91
CA ALA A 167 16.68 6.84 9.31
C ALA A 167 15.60 7.73 8.66
N ARG A 168 14.66 7.13 7.95
CA ARG A 168 13.57 7.83 7.29
C ARG A 168 12.33 6.97 7.17
N ILE A 169 11.19 7.62 7.22
CA ILE A 169 9.89 6.98 7.08
C ILE A 169 9.51 7.00 5.59
N ILE A 170 9.09 5.85 5.06
CA ILE A 170 8.66 5.69 3.66
C ILE A 170 7.16 5.40 3.54
N PHE A 171 6.50 5.08 4.64
CA PHE A 171 5.04 4.98 4.77
C PHE A 171 4.64 5.32 6.21
N ASN A 172 3.58 6.11 6.38
CA ASN A 172 3.07 6.48 7.71
C ASN A 172 1.59 6.88 7.61
N ASN A 173 0.70 6.06 8.19
CA ASN A 173 -0.73 6.35 8.31
C ASN A 173 -1.17 6.76 9.73
N ASP A 174 -0.23 7.01 10.64
CA ASP A 174 -0.48 7.54 11.98
C ASP A 174 -0.76 9.05 11.92
N GLN A 175 -2.01 9.42 11.74
CA GLN A 175 -2.39 10.81 11.49
C GLN A 175 -2.42 11.68 12.75
N ASP A 176 -2.67 11.08 13.90
CA ASP A 176 -2.76 11.78 15.20
C ASP A 176 -1.45 11.77 15.98
N ASN A 177 -0.39 11.16 15.41
CA ASN A 177 0.91 10.98 16.03
C ASN A 177 0.85 10.22 17.36
N SER A 178 -0.05 9.26 17.46
CA SER A 178 -0.23 8.47 18.69
C SER A 178 0.90 7.47 18.90
N SER A 179 1.66 7.13 17.86
CA SER A 179 2.90 6.35 17.92
C SER A 179 4.10 7.16 18.40
N LYS A 180 4.04 8.50 18.36
CA LYS A 180 5.13 9.44 18.67
C LYS A 180 6.30 9.40 17.66
N LEU A 181 6.05 8.92 16.46
CA LEU A 181 7.04 8.86 15.36
C LEU A 181 6.83 9.96 14.31
N GLY A 182 5.93 10.88 14.57
CA GLY A 182 5.51 11.94 13.65
C GLY A 182 4.17 11.64 13.00
N ALA A 183 3.36 12.69 12.79
CA ALA A 183 2.09 12.56 12.10
C ALA A 183 2.31 12.16 10.63
N GLY A 184 1.58 11.15 10.17
CA GLY A 184 1.62 10.64 8.82
C GLY A 184 0.62 11.33 7.89
N THR A 185 0.79 11.12 6.60
CA THR A 185 -0.11 11.60 5.54
C THR A 185 -0.67 10.48 4.67
N ASP A 186 -0.17 9.26 4.85
CA ASP A 186 -0.71 8.09 4.17
C ASP A 186 -2.07 7.72 4.75
N ARG A 187 -2.90 7.08 3.94
CA ARG A 187 -4.24 6.69 4.37
C ARG A 187 -4.22 5.34 5.08
N GLU A 188 -5.10 5.19 6.04
CA GLU A 188 -5.48 3.88 6.55
C GLU A 188 -6.12 3.05 5.44
N PHE A 189 -6.09 1.75 5.56
CA PHE A 189 -6.59 0.82 4.55
C PHE A 189 -7.22 -0.40 5.22
N PHE A 190 -8.17 -1.01 4.52
CA PHE A 190 -8.62 -2.35 4.88
C PHE A 190 -7.55 -3.37 4.55
N GLU A 191 -7.24 -4.21 5.54
CA GLU A 191 -6.38 -5.36 5.29
C GLU A 191 -7.14 -6.39 4.45
N THR A 192 -6.54 -6.80 3.36
CA THR A 192 -7.09 -7.77 2.43
C THR A 192 -6.03 -8.80 2.06
N ASN A 193 -6.42 -9.85 1.34
CA ASN A 193 -5.47 -10.82 0.79
C ASN A 193 -4.43 -10.22 -0.17
N GLU A 194 -4.61 -8.97 -0.63
CA GLU A 194 -3.61 -8.29 -1.46
C GLU A 194 -2.44 -7.69 -0.65
N GLY A 195 -2.60 -7.54 0.68
CA GLY A 195 -1.65 -6.86 1.55
C GLY A 195 -1.41 -5.39 1.19
N LYS A 196 -0.73 -4.65 2.03
CA LYS A 196 -0.34 -3.26 1.72
C LYS A 196 0.95 -3.23 0.92
N LEU A 197 0.86 -2.80 -0.32
CA LEU A 197 2.00 -2.58 -1.21
C LEU A 197 2.51 -1.15 -1.07
N ILE A 198 3.78 -1.02 -0.72
CA ILE A 198 4.50 0.25 -0.53
C ILE A 198 5.58 0.37 -1.58
N ASN A 199 5.60 1.49 -2.30
CA ASN A 199 6.64 1.80 -3.27
C ASN A 199 7.85 2.43 -2.57
N ALA A 200 8.94 1.68 -2.45
CA ALA A 200 10.20 2.14 -1.86
C ALA A 200 11.13 2.85 -2.85
N LYS A 201 10.75 3.00 -4.12
CA LYS A 201 11.35 3.86 -5.16
C LYS A 201 12.86 3.67 -5.41
N GLY A 202 13.45 2.57 -4.98
CA GLY A 202 14.90 2.32 -5.06
C GLY A 202 15.69 2.91 -3.88
N ASP A 203 15.02 3.25 -2.78
CA ASP A 203 15.69 3.70 -1.56
C ASP A 203 16.69 2.66 -1.05
N LYS A 204 17.84 3.13 -0.56
CA LYS A 204 18.90 2.25 -0.03
C LYS A 204 18.79 2.14 1.47
N ALA A 205 18.77 0.91 1.98
CA ALA A 205 18.81 0.63 3.41
C ALA A 205 19.29 -0.81 3.65
N GLN A 206 19.72 -1.10 4.88
CA GLN A 206 19.92 -2.47 5.36
C GLN A 206 18.84 -2.87 6.37
N PHE A 207 18.34 -1.93 7.17
CA PHE A 207 17.39 -2.19 8.24
C PHE A 207 16.03 -1.59 7.93
N ILE A 208 14.97 -2.32 8.29
CA ILE A 208 13.58 -1.88 8.12
C ILE A 208 12.83 -2.15 9.42
N ARG A 209 12.07 -1.16 9.91
CA ARG A 209 11.11 -1.33 11.01
C ARG A 209 9.69 -1.20 10.49
N PHE A 210 8.85 -2.13 10.92
CA PHE A 210 7.43 -2.19 10.62
C PHE A 210 6.68 -1.98 11.92
N TYR A 211 6.10 -0.82 12.10
CA TYR A 211 5.32 -0.47 13.29
C TYR A 211 3.83 -0.71 13.06
N SER A 212 3.12 -1.02 14.13
CA SER A 212 1.66 -1.08 14.19
C SER A 212 1.15 -0.83 15.61
N LYS A 213 -0.15 -0.54 15.75
CA LYS A 213 -0.78 -0.25 17.05
C LYS A 213 -2.20 -0.84 17.11
N GLY A 214 -2.30 -2.14 16.89
CA GLY A 214 -3.58 -2.85 16.88
C GLY A 214 -4.43 -2.54 15.66
N SER A 215 -5.71 -2.86 15.75
CA SER A 215 -6.67 -2.73 14.67
C SER A 215 -8.06 -2.35 15.19
N THR A 216 -9.02 -2.18 14.29
CA THR A 216 -10.44 -1.98 14.64
C THR A 216 -11.06 -3.14 15.41
N GLU A 217 -10.44 -4.33 15.39
CA GLU A 217 -10.96 -5.54 16.06
C GLU A 217 -10.12 -5.96 17.26
N SER A 218 -8.82 -5.65 17.29
CA SER A 218 -7.90 -6.13 18.33
C SER A 218 -6.90 -5.06 18.73
N ALA A 219 -6.62 -4.97 20.03
CA ALA A 219 -5.52 -4.14 20.53
C ALA A 219 -4.14 -4.78 20.34
N LEU A 220 -4.07 -6.07 19.96
CA LEU A 220 -2.83 -6.77 19.63
C LEU A 220 -2.38 -6.39 18.21
N ASN A 221 -1.08 -6.49 17.98
CA ASN A 221 -0.50 -6.30 16.67
C ASN A 221 -0.37 -7.68 16.00
N GLU A 222 -0.93 -7.82 14.84
CA GLU A 222 -1.04 -9.10 14.14
C GLU A 222 -0.31 -9.02 12.80
N TYR A 223 0.64 -9.93 12.56
CA TYR A 223 1.38 -10.03 11.31
C TYR A 223 1.21 -11.42 10.72
N THR A 224 1.10 -11.51 9.41
CA THR A 224 1.07 -12.78 8.67
C THR A 224 2.33 -12.93 7.83
N GLU A 225 2.64 -11.97 6.97
CA GLU A 225 3.82 -12.06 6.10
C GLU A 225 4.34 -10.67 5.74
N ILE A 226 5.65 -10.57 5.49
CA ILE A 226 6.31 -9.38 4.93
C ILE A 226 7.22 -9.82 3.80
N GLU A 227 7.06 -9.20 2.65
CA GLU A 227 7.97 -9.36 1.51
C GLU A 227 8.65 -8.04 1.18
N VAL A 228 9.94 -8.10 0.86
CA VAL A 228 10.77 -6.95 0.49
C VAL A 228 11.44 -7.22 -0.84
N TYR A 229 11.02 -6.54 -1.89
CA TYR A 229 11.56 -6.72 -3.22
C TYR A 229 12.66 -5.70 -3.52
N GLY A 230 13.83 -6.20 -3.78
CA GLY A 230 15.03 -5.39 -3.98
C GLY A 230 16.18 -6.13 -4.61
N ARG A 231 17.33 -5.49 -4.58
CA ARG A 231 18.62 -6.04 -5.01
C ARG A 231 19.75 -5.47 -4.17
N PRO A 232 20.92 -6.12 -4.08
CA PRO A 232 22.08 -5.55 -3.41
C PRO A 232 22.40 -4.14 -3.92
N ALA A 233 22.68 -3.20 -3.02
CA ALA A 233 23.13 -1.87 -3.40
C ALA A 233 24.52 -1.96 -4.06
N LYS A 234 24.70 -1.23 -5.16
CA LYS A 234 25.98 -1.07 -5.82
C LYS A 234 26.83 -0.01 -5.10
#